data_6ce21265b9f27372e0603783467f43d7
#
_entry.id   6ce21265b9f27372e0603783467f43d7
#
_cell.length_a   1.000
_cell.length_b   1.000
_cell.length_c   1.000
_cell.angle_alpha   90.00
_cell.angle_beta   90.00
_cell.angle_gamma   90.00
#
_symmetry.space_group_name_H-M   'P 1'
#
loop_
_entity.id
_entity.type
_entity.pdbx_description
1 polymer ?
#
loop_
_entity_poly.entity_id
_entity_poly.type
_entity_poly.pdbx_seq_one_letter_code
_entity_poly.pdbx_strand_id
1 'polypeptide(L)'
;MGGKDTAPHAADGGAATDPRSWFARWLFPDGDEPDPRFTLANERTYLAWTRTALAFLAGGIALAAFDIAGLDKPVQDAMAVLILLGGLFIAGGAAVRWVQVERAMRVGKPLPVPAIVPVLSLIVFIGLAATALMIVV
;
A
#
# COMPACT_ATOMS: atom_id res chain seq x y z
N MET A 1 -23.34 -39.52 54.48
CA MET A 1 -24.11 -39.85 53.28
C MET A 1 -24.18 -38.60 52.41
N GLY A 2 -23.27 -38.50 51.47
CA GLY A 2 -23.03 -37.40 50.58
C GLY A 2 -23.79 -37.52 49.29
N GLY A 3 -24.56 -36.55 49.00
CA GLY A 3 -25.09 -36.32 47.67
C GLY A 3 -24.15 -35.39 46.89
N LYS A 4 -23.51 -35.93 45.89
CA LYS A 4 -22.79 -35.15 44.88
C LYS A 4 -23.80 -34.73 43.80
N ASP A 5 -24.32 -33.54 43.88
CA ASP A 5 -25.06 -32.93 42.80
C ASP A 5 -24.06 -32.43 41.75
N THR A 6 -23.79 -33.27 40.79
CA THR A 6 -23.11 -32.85 39.53
C THR A 6 -24.13 -32.17 38.67
N ALA A 7 -24.15 -30.84 38.72
CA ALA A 7 -24.87 -30.04 37.70
C ALA A 7 -24.22 -30.28 36.34
N PRO A 8 -25.00 -30.52 35.28
CA PRO A 8 -24.46 -30.59 33.93
C PRO A 8 -24.04 -29.20 33.50
N HIS A 9 -22.76 -29.06 33.18
CA HIS A 9 -22.19 -27.91 32.54
C HIS A 9 -22.88 -27.76 31.18
N ALA A 10 -23.86 -26.87 31.11
CA ALA A 10 -24.48 -26.49 29.86
C ALA A 10 -23.37 -25.91 28.96
N ALA A 11 -23.04 -26.67 27.94
CA ALA A 11 -22.24 -26.17 26.83
C ALA A 11 -23.06 -25.09 26.12
N ASP A 12 -22.85 -23.87 26.57
CA ASP A 12 -23.36 -22.68 25.89
C ASP A 12 -22.58 -22.51 24.59
N GLY A 13 -23.05 -23.21 23.55
CA GLY A 13 -22.60 -23.10 22.17
C GLY A 13 -23.07 -21.79 21.55
N GLY A 14 -22.82 -20.68 22.26
CA GLY A 14 -22.93 -19.37 21.64
C GLY A 14 -21.89 -19.30 20.53
N ALA A 15 -22.36 -19.33 19.27
CA ALA A 15 -21.54 -18.98 18.12
C ALA A 15 -20.88 -17.64 18.44
N ALA A 16 -19.58 -17.68 18.78
CA ALA A 16 -18.79 -16.49 19.03
C ALA A 16 -18.90 -15.63 17.78
N THR A 17 -19.72 -14.60 17.84
CA THR A 17 -19.84 -13.61 16.76
C THR A 17 -18.45 -13.03 16.57
N ASP A 18 -17.85 -13.35 15.44
CA ASP A 18 -16.52 -12.86 15.06
C ASP A 18 -16.51 -11.31 15.18
N PRO A 19 -15.73 -10.76 16.13
CA PRO A 19 -15.75 -9.32 16.40
C PRO A 19 -15.16 -8.47 15.28
N ARG A 20 -14.64 -9.12 14.23
CA ARG A 20 -14.06 -8.44 13.07
C ARG A 20 -15.15 -7.68 12.30
N SER A 21 -14.82 -6.47 11.84
CA SER A 21 -15.73 -5.68 11.01
C SER A 21 -16.06 -6.44 9.71
N TRP A 22 -17.26 -6.22 9.13
CA TRP A 22 -17.68 -6.83 7.87
C TRP A 22 -16.65 -6.61 6.74
N PHE A 23 -16.00 -5.44 6.71
CA PHE A 23 -14.96 -5.09 5.75
C PHE A 23 -13.70 -5.94 5.94
N ALA A 24 -13.27 -6.16 7.18
CA ALA A 24 -12.12 -7.01 7.49
C ALA A 24 -12.39 -8.47 7.09
N ARG A 25 -13.60 -8.98 7.29
CA ARG A 25 -14.01 -10.34 6.86
C ARG A 25 -14.04 -10.48 5.34
N TRP A 26 -14.48 -9.44 4.63
CA TRP A 26 -14.49 -9.45 3.18
C TRP A 26 -13.08 -9.39 2.59
N LEU A 27 -12.20 -8.58 3.16
CA LEU A 27 -10.83 -8.40 2.66
C LEU A 27 -9.89 -9.54 3.09
N PHE A 28 -10.11 -10.11 4.28
CA PHE A 28 -9.27 -11.13 4.90
C PHE A 28 -10.14 -12.28 5.45
N PRO A 29 -10.67 -13.14 4.57
CA PRO A 29 -11.56 -14.24 5.00
C PRO A 29 -10.82 -15.31 5.79
N ASP A 30 -9.53 -15.50 5.54
CA ASP A 30 -8.72 -16.59 6.10
C ASP A 30 -7.64 -16.09 7.06
N GLY A 31 -7.27 -16.95 8.04
CA GLY A 31 -6.14 -16.77 8.93
C GLY A 31 -6.46 -16.08 10.26
N ASP A 32 -5.51 -16.16 11.16
CA ASP A 32 -5.57 -15.53 12.48
C ASP A 32 -5.17 -14.05 12.41
N GLU A 33 -5.64 -13.27 13.39
CA GLU A 33 -5.27 -11.87 13.50
C GLU A 33 -3.76 -11.76 13.84
N PRO A 34 -2.96 -11.07 13.00
CA PRO A 34 -1.54 -10.94 13.24
C PRO A 34 -1.26 -10.05 14.47
N ASP A 35 -0.06 -10.16 15.02
CA ASP A 35 0.37 -9.25 16.09
C ASP A 35 0.23 -7.80 15.62
N PRO A 36 -0.45 -6.93 16.38
CA PRO A 36 -0.69 -5.52 16.02
C PRO A 36 0.57 -4.75 15.64
N ARG A 37 1.73 -5.13 16.16
CA ARG A 37 3.03 -4.51 15.83
C ARG A 37 3.40 -4.65 14.36
N PHE A 38 3.11 -5.81 13.76
CA PHE A 38 3.40 -6.05 12.33
C PHE A 38 2.41 -5.32 11.43
N THR A 39 1.13 -5.29 11.80
CA THR A 39 0.12 -4.52 11.07
C THR A 39 0.46 -3.03 11.07
N LEU A 40 0.83 -2.46 12.22
CA LEU A 40 1.27 -1.06 12.32
C LEU A 40 2.55 -0.78 11.52
N ALA A 41 3.49 -1.72 11.47
CA ALA A 41 4.69 -1.58 10.64
C ALA A 41 4.33 -1.58 9.14
N ASN A 42 3.38 -2.43 8.71
CA ASN A 42 2.87 -2.48 7.35
C ASN A 42 2.15 -1.17 6.97
N GLU A 43 1.35 -0.62 7.87
CA GLU A 43 0.69 0.68 7.68
C GLU A 43 1.69 1.83 7.52
N ARG A 44 2.75 1.87 8.32
CA ARG A 44 3.82 2.88 8.19
C ARG A 44 4.47 2.81 6.81
N THR A 45 4.72 1.62 6.31
CA THR A 45 5.28 1.41 4.98
C THR A 45 4.31 1.90 3.90
N TYR A 46 3.03 1.56 4.00
CA TYR A 46 1.98 2.05 3.10
C TYR A 46 1.91 3.58 3.07
N LEU A 47 1.92 4.23 4.24
CA LEU A 47 1.91 5.68 4.36
C LEU A 47 3.15 6.34 3.75
N ALA A 48 4.33 5.70 3.86
CA ALA A 48 5.54 6.20 3.21
C ALA A 48 5.41 6.19 1.68
N TRP A 49 4.87 5.13 1.07
CA TRP A 49 4.59 5.04 -0.36
C TRP A 49 3.53 6.03 -0.81
N THR A 50 2.49 6.23 -0.01
CA THR A 50 1.43 7.21 -0.27
C THR A 50 1.99 8.63 -0.32
N ARG A 51 2.92 8.99 0.56
CA ARG A 51 3.62 10.29 0.48
C ARG A 51 4.36 10.46 -0.84
N THR A 52 5.04 9.43 -1.32
CA THR A 52 5.72 9.46 -2.61
C THR A 52 4.72 9.65 -3.74
N ALA A 53 3.61 8.93 -3.75
CA ALA A 53 2.55 9.09 -4.74
C ALA A 53 1.94 10.51 -4.73
N LEU A 54 1.75 11.11 -3.55
CA LEU A 54 1.27 12.48 -3.41
C LEU A 54 2.29 13.51 -3.93
N ALA A 55 3.59 13.25 -3.78
CA ALA A 55 4.63 14.10 -4.37
C ALA A 55 4.59 14.07 -5.91
N PHE A 56 4.38 12.90 -6.51
CA PHE A 56 4.15 12.75 -7.95
C PHE A 56 2.88 13.47 -8.40
N LEU A 57 1.79 13.36 -7.65
CA LEU A 57 0.55 14.09 -7.92
C LEU A 57 0.78 15.60 -7.91
N ALA A 58 1.41 16.13 -6.86
CA ALA A 58 1.70 17.55 -6.75
C ALA A 58 2.63 18.04 -7.87
N GLY A 59 3.68 17.28 -8.20
CA GLY A 59 4.61 17.59 -9.28
C GLY A 59 3.95 17.57 -10.66
N GLY A 60 3.09 16.60 -10.94
CA GLY A 60 2.34 16.50 -12.18
C GLY A 60 1.36 17.66 -12.36
N ILE A 61 0.62 18.02 -11.30
CA ILE A 61 -0.30 19.17 -11.30
C ILE A 61 0.50 20.46 -11.49
N ALA A 62 1.60 20.65 -10.78
CA ALA A 62 2.43 21.85 -10.91
C ALA A 62 2.96 21.99 -12.34
N LEU A 63 3.46 20.91 -12.93
CA LEU A 63 3.97 20.90 -14.30
C LEU A 63 2.85 21.23 -15.33
N ALA A 64 1.63 20.77 -15.09
CA ALA A 64 0.50 21.09 -15.98
C ALA A 64 -0.01 22.52 -15.82
N ALA A 65 0.07 23.09 -14.59
CA ALA A 65 -0.51 24.40 -14.26
C ALA A 65 0.39 25.60 -14.60
N PHE A 66 1.70 25.44 -14.58
CA PHE A 66 2.64 26.54 -14.83
C PHE A 66 3.20 26.46 -16.25
N ASP A 67 3.26 27.59 -16.95
CA ASP A 67 3.93 27.68 -18.24
C ASP A 67 5.45 27.72 -18.02
N ILE A 68 6.15 26.78 -18.61
CA ILE A 68 7.61 26.71 -18.55
C ILE A 68 8.18 27.32 -19.83
N ALA A 69 8.92 28.42 -19.67
CA ALA A 69 9.57 29.07 -20.79
C ALA A 69 10.53 28.13 -21.53
N GLY A 70 10.40 28.03 -22.83
CA GLY A 70 11.23 27.17 -23.67
C GLY A 70 10.75 25.71 -23.79
N LEU A 71 9.61 25.36 -23.19
CA LEU A 71 9.03 24.02 -23.31
C LEU A 71 7.69 24.11 -24.08
N ASP A 72 7.56 23.35 -25.14
CA ASP A 72 6.31 23.26 -25.89
C ASP A 72 5.19 22.66 -25.04
N LYS A 73 4.01 23.28 -25.09
CA LYS A 73 2.85 22.86 -24.29
C LYS A 73 2.48 21.38 -24.44
N PRO A 74 2.44 20.79 -25.68
CA PRO A 74 2.17 19.34 -25.80
C PRO A 74 3.21 18.46 -25.12
N VAL A 75 4.48 18.85 -25.14
CA VAL A 75 5.56 18.12 -24.45
C VAL A 75 5.40 18.24 -22.94
N GLN A 76 5.12 19.42 -22.45
CA GLN A 76 4.85 19.69 -21.03
C GLN A 76 3.67 18.85 -20.50
N ASP A 77 2.56 18.83 -21.24
CA ASP A 77 1.37 18.07 -20.87
C ASP A 77 1.64 16.56 -20.88
N ALA A 78 2.40 16.07 -21.87
CA ALA A 78 2.81 14.66 -21.91
C ALA A 78 3.69 14.28 -20.71
N MET A 79 4.62 15.14 -20.31
CA MET A 79 5.45 14.93 -19.12
C MET A 79 4.61 14.96 -17.83
N ALA A 80 3.66 15.89 -17.72
CA ALA A 80 2.75 15.96 -16.59
C ALA A 80 1.92 14.67 -16.44
N VAL A 81 1.35 14.18 -17.55
CA VAL A 81 0.60 12.93 -17.59
C VAL A 81 1.49 11.74 -17.19
N LEU A 82 2.72 11.67 -17.67
CA LEU A 82 3.66 10.61 -17.32
C LEU A 82 3.97 10.60 -15.81
N ILE A 83 4.17 11.77 -15.21
CA ILE A 83 4.37 11.92 -13.77
C ILE A 83 3.13 11.45 -12.99
N LEU A 84 1.93 11.87 -13.42
CA LEU A 84 0.68 11.45 -12.77
C LEU A 84 0.45 9.94 -12.86
N LEU A 85 0.75 9.33 -14.02
CA LEU A 85 0.68 7.88 -14.19
C LEU A 85 1.69 7.16 -13.27
N GLY A 86 2.89 7.71 -13.10
CA GLY A 86 3.87 7.22 -12.12
C GLY A 86 3.31 7.23 -10.69
N GLY A 87 2.69 8.34 -10.29
CA GLY A 87 2.02 8.46 -8.98
C GLY A 87 0.88 7.46 -8.81
N LEU A 88 0.05 7.27 -9.84
CA LEU A 88 -1.03 6.29 -9.84
C LEU A 88 -0.50 4.86 -9.70
N PHE A 89 0.57 4.51 -10.41
CA PHE A 89 1.23 3.21 -10.32
C PHE A 89 1.78 2.95 -8.91
N ILE A 90 2.43 3.96 -8.30
CA ILE A 90 2.96 3.86 -6.93
C ILE A 90 1.82 3.66 -5.93
N ALA A 91 0.74 4.45 -6.02
CA ALA A 91 -0.40 4.35 -5.11
C ALA A 91 -1.10 2.99 -5.21
N GLY A 92 -1.38 2.53 -6.43
CA GLY A 92 -1.99 1.23 -6.67
C GLY A 92 -1.10 0.07 -6.20
N GLY A 93 0.20 0.12 -6.53
CA GLY A 93 1.17 -0.88 -6.09
C GLY A 93 1.33 -0.93 -4.56
N ALA A 94 1.30 0.22 -3.89
CA ALA A 94 1.32 0.29 -2.42
C ALA A 94 0.09 -0.36 -1.80
N ALA A 95 -1.11 -0.11 -2.34
CA ALA A 95 -2.35 -0.70 -1.85
C ALA A 95 -2.36 -2.22 -2.03
N VAL A 96 -2.01 -2.71 -3.22
CA VAL A 96 -1.93 -4.15 -3.50
C VAL A 96 -0.90 -4.83 -2.57
N ARG A 97 0.27 -4.22 -2.41
CA ARG A 97 1.31 -4.74 -1.51
C ARG A 97 0.84 -4.78 -0.06
N TRP A 98 0.18 -3.74 0.41
CA TRP A 98 -0.36 -3.70 1.77
C TRP A 98 -1.30 -4.89 2.04
N VAL A 99 -2.24 -5.16 1.12
CA VAL A 99 -3.15 -6.30 1.22
C VAL A 99 -2.40 -7.63 1.18
N GLN A 100 -1.40 -7.78 0.30
CA GLN A 100 -0.62 -9.02 0.18
C GLN A 100 0.18 -9.32 1.45
N VAL A 101 0.82 -8.30 2.04
CA VAL A 101 1.59 -8.43 3.28
C VAL A 101 0.66 -8.81 4.43
N GLU A 102 -0.48 -8.13 4.56
CA GLU A 102 -1.47 -8.43 5.59
C GLU A 102 -2.00 -9.86 5.49
N ARG A 103 -2.33 -10.32 4.27
CA ARG A 103 -2.75 -11.71 4.03
C ARG A 103 -1.65 -12.72 4.36
N ALA A 104 -0.41 -12.44 3.96
CA ALA A 104 0.72 -13.33 4.25
C ALA A 104 0.95 -13.49 5.75
N MET A 105 0.85 -12.41 6.53
CA MET A 105 0.98 -12.45 7.99
C MET A 105 -0.13 -13.29 8.63
N ARG A 106 -1.38 -13.17 8.15
CA ARG A 106 -2.53 -13.94 8.67
C ARG A 106 -2.41 -15.44 8.44
N VAL A 107 -1.77 -15.85 7.35
CA VAL A 107 -1.65 -17.27 6.95
C VAL A 107 -0.25 -17.84 7.29
N GLY A 108 0.63 -17.05 7.92
CA GLY A 108 1.99 -17.48 8.28
C GLY A 108 2.89 -17.78 7.06
N LYS A 109 2.60 -17.17 5.90
CA LYS A 109 3.41 -17.32 4.68
C LYS A 109 4.57 -16.32 4.63
N PRO A 110 5.66 -16.64 3.90
CA PRO A 110 6.74 -15.69 3.67
C PRO A 110 6.23 -14.39 3.06
N LEU A 111 6.79 -13.26 3.51
CA LEU A 111 6.42 -11.94 2.99
C LEU A 111 6.83 -11.79 1.52
N PRO A 112 5.97 -11.23 0.66
CA PRO A 112 6.31 -11.00 -0.74
C PRO A 112 7.44 -9.98 -0.88
N VAL A 113 8.40 -10.27 -1.76
CA VAL A 113 9.49 -9.33 -2.09
C VAL A 113 8.90 -8.09 -2.79
N PRO A 114 9.24 -6.87 -2.36
CA PRO A 114 8.68 -5.65 -2.94
C PRO A 114 9.27 -5.35 -4.33
N ALA A 115 8.63 -5.84 -5.39
CA ALA A 115 9.05 -5.57 -6.77
C ALA A 115 8.97 -4.08 -7.15
N ILE A 116 8.21 -3.29 -6.42
CA ILE A 116 8.07 -1.84 -6.65
C ILE A 116 9.38 -1.08 -6.37
N VAL A 117 10.24 -1.58 -5.47
CA VAL A 117 11.50 -0.91 -5.09
C VAL A 117 12.46 -0.79 -6.27
N PRO A 118 12.84 -1.89 -6.97
CA PRO A 118 13.76 -1.78 -8.11
C PRO A 118 13.15 -0.99 -9.27
N VAL A 119 11.84 -1.09 -9.51
CA VAL A 119 11.16 -0.31 -10.56
C VAL A 119 11.23 1.18 -10.27
N LEU A 120 10.91 1.60 -9.05
CA LEU A 120 10.99 3.01 -8.67
C LEU A 120 12.42 3.53 -8.70
N SER A 121 13.39 2.74 -8.23
CA SER A 121 14.80 3.11 -8.28
C SER A 121 15.28 3.35 -9.72
N LEU A 122 14.84 2.51 -10.65
CA LEU A 122 15.17 2.66 -12.07
C LEU A 122 14.54 3.93 -12.66
N ILE A 123 13.27 4.22 -12.36
CA ILE A 123 12.58 5.42 -12.83
C ILE A 123 13.30 6.68 -12.31
N VAL A 124 13.64 6.72 -11.04
CA VAL A 124 14.36 7.86 -10.43
C VAL A 124 15.75 8.02 -11.06
N PHE A 125 16.48 6.92 -11.27
CA PHE A 125 17.80 6.94 -11.89
C PHE A 125 17.74 7.49 -13.33
N ILE A 126 16.80 7.03 -14.15
CA ILE A 126 16.61 7.49 -15.52
C ILE A 126 16.22 8.98 -15.52
N GLY A 127 15.31 9.40 -14.65
CA GLY A 127 14.87 10.80 -14.54
C GLY A 127 16.02 11.73 -14.17
N LEU A 128 16.84 11.34 -13.19
CA LEU A 128 18.02 12.11 -12.78
C LEU A 128 19.07 12.17 -13.90
N ALA A 129 19.33 11.06 -14.58
CA ALA A 129 20.28 11.01 -15.68
C ALA A 129 19.84 11.87 -16.86
N ALA A 130 18.56 11.82 -17.24
CA ALA A 130 18.00 12.64 -18.31
C ALA A 130 18.06 14.14 -17.97
N THR A 131 17.72 14.52 -16.73
CA THR A 131 17.82 15.89 -16.25
C THR A 131 19.27 16.40 -16.25
N ALA A 132 20.21 15.59 -15.75
CA ALA A 132 21.62 15.95 -15.75
C ALA A 132 22.15 16.15 -17.18
N LEU A 133 21.78 15.28 -18.11
CA LEU A 133 22.18 15.40 -19.51
C LEU A 133 21.61 16.70 -20.14
N MET A 134 20.35 17.02 -19.86
CA MET A 134 19.69 18.24 -20.38
C MET A 134 20.39 19.54 -19.90
N ILE A 135 20.98 19.54 -18.69
CA ILE A 135 21.69 20.71 -18.12
C ILE A 135 23.08 20.87 -18.76
N VAL A 136 23.72 19.78 -19.17
CA VAL A 136 25.09 19.78 -19.69
C VAL A 136 25.15 20.07 -21.20
N VAL A 137 24.08 19.77 -21.94
CA VAL A 137 23.95 20.02 -23.37
C VAL A 137 23.28 21.36 -23.64
#